data_c02cff9eeb3f4832f7410eb3540e274d
#
_entry.id   c02cff9eeb3f4832f7410eb3540e274d
#
_cell.length_a   1.000
_cell.length_b   1.000
_cell.length_c   1.000
_cell.angle_alpha   90.00
_cell.angle_beta   90.00
_cell.angle_gamma   90.00
#
_symmetry.space_group_name_H-M   'P 1'
#
loop_
_entity.id
_entity.type
_entity.pdbx_description
1 polymer ?
#
loop_
_entity_poly.entity_id
_entity_poly.type
_entity_poly.pdbx_seq_one_letter_code
_entity_poly.pdbx_strand_id
1 'polypeptide(L)'
;MQLKYSGSVHFANGDPVSGVSIRIFDKDAHGKVDDDLTITPGLSDVHGAFTLTFEPLRYLDYDTLSIFIPQHKSRKEKNVENGTRFPDLDDIYLPYLQFNYTFNGLNNTHTASMGIFQTRYYLPENPPVAFLPSTHGFRFVNHFSGYFLPFSTPAFMSSRKVNSIYGLCGGMCAATYDLALAGKLIPAITDIPRPGTRLHRYLFQRQMDSLGGLGQEVIKVAQWTSLPDDTAVGTQRRTANEWVGIRQKLDQKNLVILTMIYVHASSVRELARNIFNNHQVLAYAYQMNAAGEITINIYDPNLPGCDDVVIQAEPVNIGEQPNLSSPQPLMGLKCIQLVEGEPYRPVRGFFITPYTPVRPPKGI
;
A
#
# COMPACT_ATOMS: atom_id res chain seq x y z
N MET A 1 -3.85 -28.29 -5.74
CA MET A 1 -2.57 -28.63 -5.06
C MET A 1 -2.58 -27.95 -3.70
N GLN A 2 -2.50 -28.69 -2.61
CA GLN A 2 -2.50 -28.11 -1.26
C GLN A 2 -1.06 -27.76 -0.84
N LEU A 3 -0.89 -26.59 -0.29
CA LEU A 3 0.37 -26.09 0.23
C LEU A 3 0.25 -25.83 1.73
N LYS A 4 1.40 -25.90 2.44
CA LYS A 4 1.49 -25.51 3.84
C LYS A 4 2.27 -24.20 3.94
N TYR A 5 1.77 -23.31 4.78
CA TYR A 5 2.44 -22.06 5.14
C TYR A 5 2.63 -22.00 6.65
N SER A 6 3.84 -21.70 7.08
CA SER A 6 4.18 -21.62 8.50
C SER A 6 4.84 -20.28 8.82
N GLY A 7 4.55 -19.76 10.00
CA GLY A 7 5.12 -18.51 10.48
C GLY A 7 4.96 -18.34 11.98
N SER A 8 5.22 -17.13 12.44
CA SER A 8 5.00 -16.74 13.83
C SER A 8 4.41 -15.34 13.94
N VAL A 9 3.58 -15.16 14.97
CA VAL A 9 2.85 -13.92 15.25
C VAL A 9 3.33 -13.34 16.58
N HIS A 10 3.65 -12.05 16.58
CA HIS A 10 4.15 -11.35 17.76
C HIS A 10 3.46 -9.98 17.86
N PHE A 11 3.41 -9.41 19.06
CA PHE A 11 3.17 -7.98 19.20
C PHE A 11 4.42 -7.17 18.81
N ALA A 12 4.25 -5.86 18.63
CA ALA A 12 5.34 -4.97 18.23
C ALA A 12 6.51 -4.95 19.24
N ASN A 13 6.24 -5.18 20.53
CA ASN A 13 7.27 -5.32 21.58
C ASN A 13 8.07 -6.64 21.44
N GLY A 14 7.60 -7.58 20.62
CA GLY A 14 8.22 -8.87 20.33
C GLY A 14 7.65 -10.04 21.13
N ASP A 15 6.66 -9.80 21.98
CA ASP A 15 5.98 -10.87 22.72
C ASP A 15 5.18 -11.76 21.76
N PRO A 16 5.23 -13.08 21.90
CA PRO A 16 4.44 -13.99 21.07
C PRO A 16 2.94 -13.84 21.35
N VAL A 17 2.12 -13.98 20.32
CA VAL A 17 0.67 -13.91 20.44
C VAL A 17 0.08 -15.30 20.21
N SER A 18 -0.53 -15.87 21.25
CA SER A 18 -1.22 -17.15 21.20
C SER A 18 -2.69 -17.01 20.85
N GLY A 19 -3.28 -18.03 20.23
CA GLY A 19 -4.72 -18.07 19.95
C GLY A 19 -5.16 -17.22 18.77
N VAL A 20 -4.24 -16.72 17.95
CA VAL A 20 -4.56 -16.01 16.72
C VAL A 20 -5.03 -16.99 15.67
N SER A 21 -6.20 -16.75 15.07
CA SER A 21 -6.67 -17.50 13.91
C SER A 21 -6.14 -16.85 12.64
N ILE A 22 -5.47 -17.63 11.80
CA ILE A 22 -4.82 -17.16 10.58
C ILE A 22 -5.43 -17.84 9.36
N ARG A 23 -5.82 -17.05 8.36
CA ARG A 23 -6.36 -17.49 7.07
C ARG A 23 -5.62 -16.85 5.93
N ILE A 24 -5.68 -17.43 4.73
CA ILE A 24 -5.16 -16.86 3.49
C ILE A 24 -6.34 -16.54 2.58
N PHE A 25 -6.32 -15.31 2.03
CA PHE A 25 -7.27 -14.84 1.04
C PHE A 25 -6.52 -14.42 -0.22
N ASP A 26 -7.18 -14.50 -1.36
CA ASP A 26 -6.82 -13.80 -2.57
C ASP A 26 -7.64 -12.52 -2.67
N LYS A 27 -7.00 -11.42 -3.05
CA LYS A 27 -7.67 -10.13 -3.17
C LYS A 27 -8.30 -10.03 -4.54
N ASP A 28 -9.61 -10.01 -4.58
CA ASP A 28 -10.39 -9.85 -5.80
C ASP A 28 -10.53 -8.41 -6.26
N ALA A 29 -10.98 -8.28 -7.51
CA ALA A 29 -11.35 -7.01 -8.09
C ALA A 29 -12.41 -6.28 -7.26
N HIS A 30 -12.36 -4.97 -7.33
CA HIS A 30 -13.21 -4.09 -6.55
C HIS A 30 -14.70 -4.43 -6.66
N GLY A 31 -15.35 -4.59 -5.50
CA GLY A 31 -16.79 -4.92 -5.38
C GLY A 31 -17.11 -6.42 -5.36
N LYS A 32 -16.10 -7.27 -5.51
CA LYS A 32 -16.19 -8.70 -5.22
C LYS A 32 -15.74 -9.00 -3.78
N VAL A 33 -16.09 -10.16 -3.28
CA VAL A 33 -15.63 -10.65 -1.97
C VAL A 33 -14.35 -11.42 -2.19
N ASP A 34 -13.30 -11.08 -1.43
CA ASP A 34 -12.01 -11.76 -1.53
C ASP A 34 -12.14 -13.28 -1.31
N ASP A 35 -11.51 -14.06 -2.15
CA ASP A 35 -11.58 -15.52 -2.12
C ASP A 35 -10.76 -16.12 -0.98
N ASP A 36 -11.42 -16.94 -0.16
CA ASP A 36 -10.77 -17.66 0.93
C ASP A 36 -10.08 -18.93 0.41
N LEU A 37 -8.77 -18.87 0.29
CA LEU A 37 -7.92 -19.98 -0.15
C LEU A 37 -7.64 -21.01 0.95
N THR A 38 -8.05 -20.75 2.19
CA THR A 38 -7.72 -21.57 3.36
C THR A 38 -8.44 -22.90 3.34
N ILE A 39 -7.71 -23.99 3.48
CA ILE A 39 -8.25 -25.35 3.72
C ILE A 39 -8.32 -25.62 5.21
N THR A 40 -7.20 -25.38 5.91
CA THR A 40 -7.12 -25.50 7.37
C THR A 40 -6.54 -24.23 7.94
N PRO A 41 -7.31 -23.45 8.71
CA PRO A 41 -6.79 -22.26 9.37
C PRO A 41 -5.63 -22.57 10.30
N GLY A 42 -4.66 -21.67 10.37
CA GLY A 42 -3.64 -21.70 11.41
C GLY A 42 -4.19 -21.21 12.74
N LEU A 43 -3.71 -21.78 13.83
CA LEU A 43 -3.92 -21.25 15.17
C LEU A 43 -2.55 -21.08 15.81
N SER A 44 -2.21 -19.87 16.27
CA SER A 44 -0.91 -19.63 16.88
C SER A 44 -0.83 -20.26 18.28
N ASP A 45 0.29 -20.90 18.56
CA ASP A 45 0.61 -21.51 19.86
C ASP A 45 1.17 -20.48 20.88
N VAL A 46 1.59 -20.96 22.04
CA VAL A 46 2.15 -20.11 23.12
C VAL A 46 3.45 -19.39 22.73
N HIS A 47 4.12 -19.82 21.67
CA HIS A 47 5.31 -19.19 21.11
C HIS A 47 4.96 -18.30 19.90
N GLY A 48 3.68 -18.14 19.60
CA GLY A 48 3.18 -17.41 18.43
C GLY A 48 3.31 -18.19 17.12
N ALA A 49 3.82 -19.42 17.13
CA ALA A 49 4.03 -20.21 15.92
C ALA A 49 2.70 -20.76 15.39
N PHE A 50 2.54 -20.74 14.07
CA PHE A 50 1.38 -21.29 13.38
C PHE A 50 1.75 -22.04 12.10
N THR A 51 0.87 -22.93 11.70
CA THR A 51 0.90 -23.57 10.37
C THR A 51 -0.53 -23.65 9.87
N LEU A 52 -0.74 -23.27 8.62
CA LEU A 52 -2.01 -23.40 7.93
C LEU A 52 -1.83 -24.16 6.61
N THR A 53 -2.93 -24.68 6.08
CA THR A 53 -2.97 -25.35 4.78
C THR A 53 -3.91 -24.58 3.86
N PHE A 54 -3.49 -24.35 2.62
CA PHE A 54 -4.27 -23.60 1.63
C PHE A 54 -4.11 -24.18 0.22
N GLU A 55 -5.01 -23.78 -0.64
CA GLU A 55 -4.99 -24.15 -2.07
C GLU A 55 -4.92 -22.90 -2.94
N PRO A 56 -3.74 -22.55 -3.49
CA PRO A 56 -3.53 -21.29 -4.18
C PRO A 56 -4.35 -21.14 -5.48
N LEU A 57 -4.81 -22.24 -6.05
CA LEU A 57 -5.56 -22.27 -7.30
C LEU A 57 -7.01 -22.72 -7.09
N ARG A 58 -7.58 -22.49 -5.89
CA ARG A 58 -8.92 -22.97 -5.54
C ARG A 58 -10.01 -22.30 -6.34
N TYR A 59 -9.83 -21.03 -6.67
CA TYR A 59 -10.77 -20.18 -7.38
C TYR A 59 -10.06 -19.52 -8.57
N LEU A 60 -9.49 -20.35 -9.46
CA LEU A 60 -8.96 -19.86 -10.73
C LEU A 60 -10.11 -19.34 -11.57
N ASP A 61 -10.30 -18.04 -11.57
CA ASP A 61 -11.09 -17.40 -12.59
C ASP A 61 -10.27 -17.21 -13.88
N TYR A 62 -10.96 -16.85 -14.95
CA TYR A 62 -10.36 -16.78 -16.29
C TYR A 62 -9.27 -15.68 -16.37
N ASP A 63 -9.31 -14.70 -15.47
CA ASP A 63 -8.45 -13.53 -15.49
C ASP A 63 -7.09 -13.84 -14.86
N THR A 64 -7.05 -14.67 -13.83
CA THR A 64 -5.79 -15.16 -13.21
C THR A 64 -4.97 -16.03 -14.18
N LEU A 65 -5.63 -16.83 -15.04
CA LEU A 65 -4.96 -17.63 -16.06
C LEU A 65 -4.39 -16.80 -17.21
N SER A 66 -4.98 -15.63 -17.52
CA SER A 66 -4.55 -14.79 -18.64
C SER A 66 -3.17 -14.16 -18.44
N ILE A 67 -2.67 -14.08 -17.20
CA ILE A 67 -1.35 -13.54 -16.86
C ILE A 67 -0.24 -14.53 -17.17
N PHE A 68 -0.53 -15.84 -17.04
CA PHE A 68 0.46 -16.90 -17.21
C PHE A 68 0.48 -17.52 -18.61
N ILE A 69 -0.55 -17.29 -19.42
CA ILE A 69 -0.67 -17.82 -20.77
C ILE A 69 -0.62 -16.65 -21.77
N PRO A 70 0.43 -16.53 -22.61
CA PRO A 70 0.44 -15.55 -23.68
C PRO A 70 -0.80 -15.75 -24.55
N GLN A 71 -1.72 -14.81 -24.55
CA GLN A 71 -2.93 -14.89 -25.36
C GLN A 71 -2.54 -14.96 -26.83
N HIS A 72 -2.74 -16.09 -27.46
CA HIS A 72 -2.83 -16.20 -28.90
C HIS A 72 -4.02 -15.36 -29.36
N LYS A 73 -3.76 -14.14 -29.82
CA LYS A 73 -4.77 -13.23 -30.36
C LYS A 73 -5.59 -13.95 -31.40
N SER A 74 -6.84 -14.24 -31.10
CA SER A 74 -7.82 -14.63 -32.09
C SER A 74 -8.01 -13.47 -33.07
N ARG A 75 -7.97 -13.76 -34.34
CA ARG A 75 -7.93 -12.81 -35.50
C ARG A 75 -9.19 -11.94 -35.65
N LYS A 76 -10.11 -11.91 -34.67
CA LYS A 76 -11.44 -11.24 -34.76
C LYS A 76 -11.57 -9.93 -33.97
N GLU A 77 -10.62 -9.53 -33.16
CA GLU A 77 -10.68 -8.23 -32.48
C GLU A 77 -9.75 -7.20 -33.14
N LYS A 78 -10.04 -6.88 -34.38
CA LYS A 78 -9.34 -5.83 -35.14
C LYS A 78 -10.07 -4.48 -35.06
N ASN A 79 -10.54 -4.04 -33.92
CA ASN A 79 -11.02 -2.66 -33.76
C ASN A 79 -11.00 -2.24 -32.28
N VAL A 80 -9.83 -2.22 -31.68
CA VAL A 80 -9.60 -1.45 -30.46
C VAL A 80 -8.40 -0.55 -30.74
N GLU A 81 -8.67 0.74 -30.67
CA GLU A 81 -7.71 1.81 -30.85
C GLU A 81 -6.44 1.59 -30.00
N ASN A 82 -5.30 2.01 -30.54
CA ASN A 82 -3.93 1.84 -30.04
C ASN A 82 -3.67 2.27 -28.58
N GLY A 83 -4.26 1.60 -27.62
CA GLY A 83 -3.88 1.70 -26.20
C GLY A 83 -3.33 0.36 -25.75
N THR A 84 -2.08 0.33 -25.30
CA THR A 84 -1.53 -0.82 -24.56
C THR A 84 -2.36 -0.95 -23.29
N ARG A 85 -3.36 -1.83 -23.30
CA ARG A 85 -4.15 -2.13 -22.11
C ARG A 85 -3.26 -2.91 -21.16
N PHE A 86 -2.88 -2.29 -20.06
CA PHE A 86 -2.33 -3.04 -18.94
C PHE A 86 -3.44 -3.97 -18.41
N PRO A 87 -3.13 -5.22 -18.03
CA PRO A 87 -4.09 -6.08 -17.38
C PRO A 87 -4.68 -5.36 -16.17
N ASP A 88 -5.93 -5.60 -15.86
CA ASP A 88 -6.56 -5.07 -14.65
C ASP A 88 -5.91 -5.77 -13.45
N LEU A 89 -5.07 -5.03 -12.71
CA LEU A 89 -4.28 -5.58 -11.62
C LEU A 89 -5.13 -5.90 -10.39
N ASP A 90 -6.38 -5.44 -10.38
CA ASP A 90 -7.31 -5.79 -9.30
C ASP A 90 -7.74 -7.27 -9.39
N ASP A 91 -7.51 -7.93 -10.55
CA ASP A 91 -7.76 -9.37 -10.78
C ASP A 91 -6.45 -10.19 -10.78
N ILE A 92 -5.31 -9.62 -10.40
CA ILE A 92 -4.07 -10.38 -10.20
C ILE A 92 -4.11 -11.10 -8.86
N TYR A 93 -3.70 -12.38 -8.86
CA TYR A 93 -3.47 -13.17 -7.65
C TYR A 93 -2.59 -12.42 -6.64
N LEU A 94 -3.20 -11.89 -5.59
CA LEU A 94 -2.57 -11.10 -4.54
C LEU A 94 -2.87 -11.72 -3.17
N PRO A 95 -2.26 -12.87 -2.83
CA PRO A 95 -2.56 -13.55 -1.58
C PRO A 95 -2.11 -12.71 -0.38
N TYR A 96 -2.99 -12.63 0.62
CA TYR A 96 -2.71 -11.99 1.90
C TYR A 96 -3.15 -12.86 3.06
N LEU A 97 -2.53 -12.63 4.22
CA LEU A 97 -2.90 -13.27 5.47
C LEU A 97 -3.86 -12.39 6.25
N GLN A 98 -4.91 -12.99 6.79
CA GLN A 98 -5.79 -12.36 7.75
C GLN A 98 -5.58 -12.99 9.12
N PHE A 99 -5.33 -12.15 10.11
CA PHE A 99 -5.13 -12.51 11.52
C PHE A 99 -6.34 -12.02 12.32
N ASN A 100 -7.05 -12.95 12.96
CA ASN A 100 -8.13 -12.63 13.89
C ASN A 100 -7.68 -12.96 15.30
N TYR A 101 -7.68 -11.97 16.19
CA TYR A 101 -7.19 -12.09 17.56
C TYR A 101 -7.99 -11.25 18.54
N THR A 102 -7.94 -11.62 19.81
CA THR A 102 -8.54 -10.83 20.88
C THR A 102 -7.45 -10.15 21.69
N PHE A 103 -7.55 -8.84 21.85
CA PHE A 103 -6.64 -8.05 22.68
C PHE A 103 -7.45 -7.13 23.61
N ASN A 104 -7.16 -7.17 24.89
CA ASN A 104 -7.91 -6.44 25.94
C ASN A 104 -9.44 -6.63 25.86
N GLY A 105 -9.88 -7.86 25.54
CA GLY A 105 -11.30 -8.19 25.41
C GLY A 105 -11.97 -7.74 24.10
N LEU A 106 -11.25 -7.10 23.20
CA LEU A 106 -11.75 -6.67 21.90
C LEU A 106 -11.26 -7.61 20.79
N ASN A 107 -12.18 -7.98 19.90
CA ASN A 107 -11.85 -8.74 18.71
C ASN A 107 -11.28 -7.82 17.64
N ASN A 108 -10.13 -8.18 17.11
CA ASN A 108 -9.40 -7.42 16.11
C ASN A 108 -9.13 -8.29 14.88
N THR A 109 -9.07 -7.64 13.73
CA THR A 109 -8.64 -8.24 12.47
C THR A 109 -7.50 -7.42 11.91
N HIS A 110 -6.40 -8.08 11.56
CA HIS A 110 -5.25 -7.48 10.90
C HIS A 110 -4.95 -8.24 9.61
N THR A 111 -4.53 -7.55 8.57
CA THR A 111 -4.15 -8.15 7.30
C THR A 111 -2.70 -7.84 6.96
N ALA A 112 -1.99 -8.81 6.40
CA ALA A 112 -0.62 -8.65 5.95
C ALA A 112 -0.41 -9.34 4.61
N SER A 113 0.36 -8.71 3.72
CA SER A 113 0.76 -9.34 2.46
C SER A 113 1.52 -10.64 2.74
N MET A 114 1.25 -11.67 1.96
CA MET A 114 1.97 -12.93 2.04
C MET A 114 3.34 -12.78 1.35
N GLY A 115 4.40 -12.71 2.12
CA GLY A 115 5.77 -12.66 1.60
C GLY A 115 6.38 -14.05 1.49
N ILE A 116 7.08 -14.35 0.37
CA ILE A 116 7.73 -15.67 0.16
C ILE A 116 8.79 -15.95 1.23
N PHE A 117 9.42 -14.90 1.78
CA PHE A 117 10.48 -15.01 2.79
C PHE A 117 10.08 -14.44 4.15
N GLN A 118 8.88 -13.90 4.29
CA GLN A 118 8.41 -13.34 5.54
C GLN A 118 7.68 -14.41 6.34
N THR A 119 8.29 -14.85 7.42
CA THR A 119 7.71 -15.86 8.33
C THR A 119 7.33 -15.29 9.69
N ARG A 120 7.63 -14.03 9.96
CA ARG A 120 7.31 -13.36 11.22
C ARG A 120 6.41 -12.15 10.98
N TYR A 121 5.29 -12.13 11.68
CA TYR A 121 4.26 -11.09 11.57
C TYR A 121 4.09 -10.39 12.91
N TYR A 122 3.80 -9.09 12.85
CA TYR A 122 3.61 -8.26 14.04
C TYR A 122 2.20 -7.69 14.03
N LEU A 123 1.47 -7.97 15.09
CA LEU A 123 0.13 -7.44 15.29
C LEU A 123 0.19 -6.10 16.04
N PRO A 124 -0.68 -5.15 15.70
CA PRO A 124 -0.80 -3.93 16.46
C PRO A 124 -1.33 -4.22 17.86
N GLU A 125 -0.69 -3.62 18.87
CA GLU A 125 -1.21 -3.53 20.22
C GLU A 125 -2.18 -2.34 20.28
N ASN A 126 -3.32 -2.50 20.94
CA ASN A 126 -4.21 -1.39 21.22
C ASN A 126 -3.87 -0.76 22.59
N PRO A 127 -3.90 0.57 22.78
CA PRO A 127 -4.34 1.60 21.85
C PRO A 127 -3.23 2.10 20.93
N PRO A 128 -3.58 2.61 19.75
CA PRO A 128 -2.63 3.27 18.90
C PRO A 128 -2.13 4.53 19.59
N VAL A 129 -0.85 4.74 19.47
CA VAL A 129 -0.20 5.99 19.86
C VAL A 129 -0.92 7.14 19.13
N ALA A 130 -1.23 8.23 19.84
CA ALA A 130 -1.64 9.46 19.19
C ALA A 130 -0.47 9.89 18.28
N PHE A 131 -0.60 9.64 16.99
CA PHE A 131 0.46 9.90 16.03
C PHE A 131 0.46 11.37 15.64
N LEU A 132 1.62 12.01 15.69
CA LEU A 132 1.87 13.36 15.18
C LEU A 132 3.17 13.37 14.37
N PRO A 133 3.18 13.89 13.15
CA PRO A 133 4.39 14.02 12.32
C PRO A 133 5.55 14.70 13.00
N SER A 134 5.32 15.77 13.77
CA SER A 134 6.34 16.50 14.51
C SER A 134 7.04 15.67 15.60
N THR A 135 6.35 14.68 16.15
CA THR A 135 6.86 13.81 17.23
C THR A 135 7.35 12.47 16.71
N HIS A 136 6.61 11.87 15.77
CA HIS A 136 6.80 10.49 15.33
C HIS A 136 7.34 10.38 13.90
N GLY A 137 7.44 11.49 13.16
CA GLY A 137 8.02 11.55 11.81
C GLY A 137 9.53 11.85 11.82
N PHE A 138 10.25 11.40 10.80
CA PHE A 138 11.65 11.79 10.63
C PHE A 138 11.79 13.30 10.44
N ARG A 139 12.86 13.88 11.01
CA ARG A 139 13.10 15.34 11.00
C ARG A 139 13.96 15.81 9.85
N PHE A 140 14.27 14.95 8.89
CA PHE A 140 14.97 15.26 7.66
C PHE A 140 14.09 15.00 6.44
N VAL A 141 14.32 15.79 5.39
CA VAL A 141 13.55 15.68 4.15
C VAL A 141 13.93 14.43 3.36
N ASN A 142 12.97 13.88 2.64
CA ASN A 142 13.13 12.72 1.75
C ASN A 142 13.95 13.07 0.49
N HIS A 143 15.23 13.34 0.63
CA HIS A 143 16.12 13.80 -0.43
C HIS A 143 17.48 13.14 -0.32
N PHE A 144 17.58 11.90 -0.78
CA PHE A 144 18.80 11.11 -0.68
C PHE A 144 19.66 11.26 -1.93
N SER A 145 20.99 11.16 -1.77
CA SER A 145 21.94 11.17 -2.88
C SER A 145 22.71 9.84 -2.95
N GLY A 146 23.00 9.35 -4.15
CA GLY A 146 23.76 8.12 -4.35
C GLY A 146 23.15 7.21 -5.42
N TYR A 147 23.40 5.90 -5.29
CA TYR A 147 22.86 4.89 -6.22
C TYR A 147 21.55 4.34 -5.68
N PHE A 148 20.48 4.46 -6.48
CA PHE A 148 19.12 4.05 -6.08
C PHE A 148 18.96 2.54 -5.98
N LEU A 149 19.66 1.75 -6.80
CA LEU A 149 19.48 0.28 -6.83
C LEU A 149 20.80 -0.46 -6.70
N PRO A 150 20.93 -1.39 -5.75
CA PRO A 150 22.06 -2.31 -5.65
C PRO A 150 21.96 -3.47 -6.65
N PHE A 151 20.86 -3.57 -7.44
CA PHE A 151 20.60 -4.64 -8.40
C PHE A 151 20.71 -4.15 -9.83
N SER A 152 21.14 -5.03 -10.73
CA SER A 152 21.04 -4.81 -12.18
C SER A 152 19.58 -4.57 -12.53
N THR A 153 19.27 -3.33 -12.92
CA THR A 153 17.96 -2.95 -13.43
C THR A 153 17.61 -3.80 -14.65
N PRO A 154 16.31 -4.16 -14.84
CA PRO A 154 15.86 -4.77 -16.09
C PRO A 154 16.37 -3.97 -17.29
N ALA A 155 16.69 -4.63 -18.39
CA ALA A 155 17.40 -4.06 -19.56
C ALA A 155 16.72 -2.80 -20.18
N PHE A 156 15.45 -2.51 -19.85
CA PHE A 156 14.75 -1.31 -20.29
C PHE A 156 15.03 -0.07 -19.41
N MET A 157 15.60 -0.25 -18.22
CA MET A 157 16.07 0.83 -17.35
C MET A 157 17.59 0.93 -17.50
N SER A 158 18.05 1.69 -18.49
CA SER A 158 19.46 1.78 -18.87
C SER A 158 20.41 2.02 -17.70
N SER A 159 21.44 1.22 -17.62
CA SER A 159 22.51 1.16 -16.64
C SER A 159 23.46 2.38 -16.66
N ARG A 160 22.95 3.60 -16.63
CA ARG A 160 23.81 4.73 -16.34
C ARG A 160 23.99 4.83 -14.83
N LYS A 161 25.20 4.62 -14.35
CA LYS A 161 25.68 4.99 -13.02
C LYS A 161 25.60 6.51 -12.89
N VAL A 162 24.39 7.05 -12.73
CA VAL A 162 24.19 8.45 -12.46
C VAL A 162 24.11 8.58 -10.95
N ASN A 163 24.93 9.42 -10.34
CA ASN A 163 24.66 9.94 -9.00
C ASN A 163 23.28 10.61 -9.08
N SER A 164 22.26 9.89 -8.67
CA SER A 164 20.89 10.37 -8.72
C SER A 164 20.44 10.80 -7.33
N ILE A 165 19.67 11.86 -7.29
CA ILE A 165 18.85 12.19 -6.14
C ILE A 165 17.64 11.26 -6.20
N TYR A 166 17.31 10.62 -5.08
CA TYR A 166 16.19 9.70 -4.99
C TYR A 166 15.43 9.86 -3.68
N GLY A 167 14.17 9.46 -3.66
CA GLY A 167 13.33 9.44 -2.47
C GLY A 167 13.23 8.03 -1.89
N LEU A 168 13.15 7.95 -0.57
CA LEU A 168 12.80 6.75 0.19
C LEU A 168 11.49 6.99 0.96
N CYS A 169 10.50 7.62 0.31
CA CYS A 169 9.24 8.01 0.96
C CYS A 169 8.53 6.82 1.60
N GLY A 170 8.38 5.72 0.90
CA GLY A 170 7.78 4.50 1.43
C GLY A 170 8.61 3.90 2.56
N GLY A 171 9.93 3.93 2.43
CA GLY A 171 10.84 3.47 3.48
C GLY A 171 10.75 4.32 4.75
N MET A 172 10.61 5.63 4.62
CA MET A 172 10.40 6.54 5.75
C MET A 172 9.02 6.32 6.38
N CYS A 173 7.95 6.20 5.59
CA CYS A 173 6.60 5.88 6.08
C CYS A 173 6.57 4.55 6.82
N ALA A 174 7.14 3.50 6.23
CA ALA A 174 7.18 2.16 6.82
C ALA A 174 8.03 2.11 8.10
N ALA A 175 9.21 2.74 8.12
CA ALA A 175 10.03 2.82 9.32
C ALA A 175 9.38 3.65 10.44
N THR A 176 8.67 4.72 10.09
CA THR A 176 7.86 5.52 11.02
C THR A 176 6.74 4.66 11.62
N TYR A 177 6.06 3.89 10.80
CA TYR A 177 5.03 2.95 11.25
C TYR A 177 5.60 1.90 12.21
N ASP A 178 6.71 1.27 11.86
CA ASP A 178 7.39 0.28 12.71
C ASP A 178 7.78 0.85 14.08
N LEU A 179 8.34 2.07 14.10
CA LEU A 179 8.78 2.74 15.33
C LEU A 179 7.58 3.14 16.21
N ALA A 180 6.51 3.68 15.58
CA ALA A 180 5.30 4.06 16.29
C ALA A 180 4.63 2.85 16.96
N LEU A 181 4.48 1.73 16.24
CA LEU A 181 3.94 0.51 16.81
C LEU A 181 4.80 -0.07 17.93
N ALA A 182 6.12 0.06 17.81
CA ALA A 182 7.05 -0.39 18.84
C ALA A 182 7.11 0.56 20.06
N GLY A 183 6.32 1.65 20.08
CA GLY A 183 6.37 2.68 21.13
C GLY A 183 7.71 3.40 21.19
N LYS A 184 8.47 3.46 20.08
CA LYS A 184 9.78 4.07 19.99
C LYS A 184 9.70 5.44 19.33
N LEU A 185 10.43 6.38 19.90
CA LEU A 185 10.62 7.68 19.25
C LEU A 185 11.53 7.55 18.03
N ILE A 186 11.29 8.41 17.06
CA ILE A 186 12.17 8.60 15.90
C ILE A 186 13.56 9.06 16.39
N PRO A 187 14.66 8.59 15.77
CA PRO A 187 15.99 9.10 16.03
C PRO A 187 16.05 10.64 15.88
N ALA A 188 16.61 11.31 16.87
CA ALA A 188 16.67 12.79 16.92
C ALA A 188 17.75 13.35 15.98
N ILE A 189 17.75 12.91 14.70
CA ILE A 189 18.66 13.40 13.67
C ILE A 189 17.90 14.28 12.68
N THR A 190 18.54 15.37 12.27
CA THR A 190 18.01 16.31 11.26
C THR A 190 18.73 16.17 9.92
N ASP A 191 19.92 15.60 9.93
CA ASP A 191 20.70 15.37 8.73
C ASP A 191 20.23 14.09 8.01
N ILE A 192 20.20 14.15 6.70
CA ILE A 192 19.89 12.98 5.86
C ILE A 192 20.95 11.89 6.08
N PRO A 193 20.54 10.67 6.45
CA PRO A 193 21.50 9.61 6.74
C PRO A 193 22.30 9.23 5.47
N ARG A 194 23.62 9.21 5.61
CA ARG A 194 24.53 8.86 4.51
C ARG A 194 24.30 7.41 4.04
N PRO A 195 24.44 7.13 2.72
CA PRO A 195 24.41 5.77 2.20
C PRO A 195 25.34 4.82 2.98
N GLY A 196 24.83 3.62 3.30
CA GLY A 196 25.59 2.62 4.05
C GLY A 196 25.52 2.75 5.57
N THR A 197 24.98 3.84 6.13
CA THR A 197 24.71 3.93 7.57
C THR A 197 23.60 2.96 7.97
N ARG A 198 23.50 2.65 9.27
CA ARG A 198 22.49 1.71 9.78
C ARG A 198 21.07 2.17 9.51
N LEU A 199 20.78 3.44 9.76
CA LEU A 199 19.47 4.03 9.49
C LEU A 199 19.18 4.05 7.99
N HIS A 200 20.12 4.48 7.13
CA HIS A 200 19.92 4.47 5.69
C HIS A 200 19.58 3.05 5.18
N ARG A 201 20.33 2.02 5.63
CA ARG A 201 20.04 0.62 5.23
C ARG A 201 18.66 0.16 5.68
N TYR A 202 18.24 0.57 6.89
CA TYR A 202 16.91 0.27 7.39
C TYR A 202 15.82 0.92 6.54
N LEU A 203 15.92 2.22 6.27
CA LEU A 203 14.98 2.94 5.40
C LEU A 203 14.93 2.33 4.00
N PHE A 204 16.09 2.00 3.43
CA PHE A 204 16.17 1.37 2.12
C PHE A 204 15.48 0.01 2.09
N GLN A 205 15.70 -0.82 3.09
CA GLN A 205 15.02 -2.12 3.20
C GLN A 205 13.50 -1.95 3.33
N ARG A 206 13.04 -1.01 4.16
CA ARG A 206 11.60 -0.70 4.28
C ARG A 206 11.01 -0.17 2.98
N GLN A 207 11.78 0.59 2.19
CA GLN A 207 11.36 1.01 0.85
C GLN A 207 11.11 -0.20 -0.05
N MET A 208 12.01 -1.18 -0.03
CA MET A 208 11.83 -2.39 -0.84
C MET A 208 10.60 -3.19 -0.41
N ASP A 209 10.35 -3.27 0.89
CA ASP A 209 9.17 -3.95 1.42
C ASP A 209 7.87 -3.22 1.05
N SER A 210 7.86 -1.88 1.06
CA SER A 210 6.70 -1.07 0.66
C SER A 210 6.40 -1.12 -0.84
N LEU A 211 7.35 -1.58 -1.66
CA LEU A 211 7.13 -1.77 -3.10
C LEU A 211 6.58 -3.17 -3.43
N GLY A 212 6.32 -3.99 -2.40
CA GLY A 212 5.91 -5.37 -2.56
C GLY A 212 7.06 -6.27 -3.01
N GLY A 213 7.27 -7.39 -2.36
CA GLY A 213 8.43 -8.27 -2.56
C GLY A 213 8.66 -8.76 -4.01
N LEU A 214 7.67 -8.67 -4.89
CA LEU A 214 7.73 -9.00 -6.32
C LEU A 214 7.50 -7.77 -7.22
N GLY A 215 7.52 -6.55 -6.67
CA GLY A 215 7.29 -5.32 -7.44
C GLY A 215 5.82 -5.06 -7.79
N GLN A 216 4.89 -5.73 -7.14
CA GLN A 216 3.44 -5.60 -7.36
C GLN A 216 2.95 -4.15 -7.23
N GLU A 217 3.45 -3.43 -6.22
CA GLU A 217 3.12 -2.02 -6.02
C GLU A 217 3.63 -1.14 -7.18
N VAL A 218 4.80 -1.45 -7.74
CA VAL A 218 5.32 -0.73 -8.91
C VAL A 218 4.40 -0.93 -10.12
N ILE A 219 3.85 -2.13 -10.30
CA ILE A 219 2.91 -2.43 -11.38
C ILE A 219 1.58 -1.68 -11.14
N LYS A 220 1.06 -1.67 -9.90
CA LYS A 220 -0.16 -0.92 -9.54
C LYS A 220 0.03 0.60 -9.74
N VAL A 221 1.18 1.14 -9.35
CA VAL A 221 1.55 2.54 -9.64
C VAL A 221 1.57 2.81 -11.15
N ALA A 222 2.17 1.92 -11.94
CA ALA A 222 2.22 2.04 -13.40
C ALA A 222 0.81 2.06 -14.02
N GLN A 223 -0.05 1.15 -13.59
CA GLN A 223 -1.45 1.09 -14.02
C GLN A 223 -2.16 2.41 -13.69
N TRP A 224 -2.16 2.82 -12.42
CA TRP A 224 -2.88 4.03 -12.00
C TRP A 224 -2.35 5.30 -12.67
N THR A 225 -1.04 5.37 -12.91
CA THR A 225 -0.41 6.47 -13.65
C THR A 225 -0.95 6.58 -15.09
N SER A 226 -1.36 5.47 -15.70
CA SER A 226 -1.86 5.43 -17.07
C SER A 226 -3.40 5.56 -17.19
N LEU A 227 -4.13 5.53 -16.07
CA LEU A 227 -5.59 5.66 -16.08
C LEU A 227 -6.05 7.12 -16.33
N PRO A 228 -7.23 7.33 -16.91
CA PRO A 228 -7.90 8.63 -16.89
C PRO A 228 -8.32 8.97 -15.45
N ASP A 229 -8.77 10.21 -15.20
CA ASP A 229 -9.16 10.62 -13.84
C ASP A 229 -10.66 10.41 -13.56
N ASP A 230 -11.52 10.88 -14.46
CA ASP A 230 -12.94 11.14 -14.26
C ASP A 230 -13.87 10.15 -15.01
N THR A 231 -13.45 8.91 -15.08
CA THR A 231 -14.24 7.84 -15.73
C THR A 231 -14.59 6.72 -14.75
N ALA A 232 -15.47 5.82 -15.16
CA ALA A 232 -15.87 4.64 -14.36
C ALA A 232 -14.70 3.72 -13.98
N VAL A 233 -13.61 3.72 -14.76
CA VAL A 233 -12.38 2.97 -14.51
C VAL A 233 -11.22 3.87 -14.05
N GLY A 234 -11.48 5.16 -13.91
CA GLY A 234 -10.49 6.18 -13.63
C GLY A 234 -10.01 6.24 -12.19
N THR A 235 -9.00 7.07 -11.96
CA THR A 235 -8.35 7.18 -10.64
C THR A 235 -9.30 7.71 -9.58
N GLN A 236 -10.21 8.65 -9.89
CA GLN A 236 -11.19 9.18 -8.93
C GLN A 236 -12.15 8.09 -8.44
N ARG A 237 -12.65 7.22 -9.34
CA ARG A 237 -13.50 6.10 -8.96
C ARG A 237 -12.75 5.09 -8.10
N ARG A 238 -11.57 4.72 -8.52
CA ARG A 238 -10.72 3.76 -7.80
C ARG A 238 -10.35 4.28 -6.41
N THR A 239 -10.06 5.58 -6.28
CA THR A 239 -9.80 6.22 -4.97
C THR A 239 -11.01 6.15 -4.04
N ALA A 240 -12.23 6.41 -4.58
CA ALA A 240 -13.46 6.26 -3.80
C ALA A 240 -13.64 4.82 -3.29
N ASN A 241 -13.21 3.86 -4.07
CA ASN A 241 -13.25 2.45 -3.72
C ASN A 241 -12.21 2.09 -2.64
N GLU A 242 -10.96 2.52 -2.80
CA GLU A 242 -9.90 2.33 -1.80
C GLU A 242 -10.23 3.01 -0.47
N TRP A 243 -10.97 4.12 -0.49
CA TRP A 243 -11.36 4.87 0.72
C TRP A 243 -12.10 4.00 1.73
N VAL A 244 -12.92 3.06 1.29
CA VAL A 244 -13.67 2.17 2.20
C VAL A 244 -12.71 1.38 3.09
N GLY A 245 -11.68 0.78 2.50
CA GLY A 245 -10.66 0.02 3.25
C GLY A 245 -9.74 0.92 4.08
N ILE A 246 -9.42 2.11 3.58
CA ILE A 246 -8.60 3.10 4.31
C ILE A 246 -9.34 3.54 5.57
N ARG A 247 -10.61 3.95 5.42
CA ARG A 247 -11.46 4.34 6.53
C ARG A 247 -11.56 3.25 7.58
N GLN A 248 -11.83 2.01 7.17
CA GLN A 248 -11.91 0.88 8.09
C GLN A 248 -10.63 0.71 8.92
N LYS A 249 -9.46 0.85 8.31
CA LYS A 249 -8.17 0.77 9.02
C LYS A 249 -7.97 1.95 9.98
N LEU A 250 -8.29 3.16 9.55
CA LEU A 250 -8.18 4.36 10.39
C LEU A 250 -9.19 4.35 11.56
N ASP A 251 -10.41 3.83 11.35
CA ASP A 251 -11.40 3.62 12.43
C ASP A 251 -10.87 2.65 13.49
N GLN A 252 -10.13 1.63 13.06
CA GLN A 252 -9.40 0.71 13.94
C GLN A 252 -8.13 1.33 14.54
N LYS A 253 -7.89 2.61 14.25
CA LYS A 253 -6.71 3.36 14.68
C LYS A 253 -5.38 2.81 14.14
N ASN A 254 -5.38 2.07 13.07
CA ASN A 254 -4.17 1.66 12.37
C ASN A 254 -3.62 2.82 11.53
N LEU A 255 -2.30 2.92 11.45
CA LEU A 255 -1.64 3.76 10.45
C LEU A 255 -1.76 3.10 9.07
N VAL A 256 -1.86 3.90 8.01
CA VAL A 256 -2.05 3.39 6.65
C VAL A 256 -1.06 4.06 5.71
N ILE A 257 -0.18 3.28 5.08
CA ILE A 257 0.67 3.81 4.01
C ILE A 257 -0.19 3.96 2.76
N LEU A 258 -0.19 5.15 2.19
CA LEU A 258 -0.90 5.48 0.95
C LEU A 258 0.12 5.78 -0.15
N THR A 259 -0.08 5.20 -1.33
CA THR A 259 0.59 5.62 -2.55
C THR A 259 -0.26 6.69 -3.24
N MET A 260 0.33 7.87 -3.44
CA MET A 260 -0.27 9.04 -4.07
C MET A 260 0.09 9.08 -5.55
N ILE A 261 -0.90 9.16 -6.42
CA ILE A 261 -0.70 9.31 -7.86
C ILE A 261 -0.81 10.78 -8.24
N TYR A 262 0.29 11.34 -8.68
CA TYR A 262 0.39 12.74 -9.09
C TYR A 262 0.48 12.93 -10.59
N VAL A 263 1.08 11.97 -11.29
CA VAL A 263 1.42 12.10 -12.70
C VAL A 263 0.53 11.21 -13.57
N HIS A 264 0.31 11.66 -14.81
CA HIS A 264 -0.30 10.87 -15.87
C HIS A 264 0.77 10.47 -16.88
N ALA A 265 0.65 9.29 -17.46
CA ALA A 265 1.48 8.83 -18.56
C ALA A 265 0.61 8.20 -19.64
N SER A 266 0.66 8.76 -20.84
CA SER A 266 -0.06 8.29 -22.01
C SER A 266 0.73 7.27 -22.84
N SER A 267 2.00 7.07 -22.50
CA SER A 267 2.90 6.16 -23.20
C SER A 267 3.87 5.45 -22.24
N VAL A 268 4.37 4.28 -22.66
CA VAL A 268 5.39 3.52 -21.92
C VAL A 268 6.65 4.37 -21.65
N ARG A 269 7.02 5.26 -22.58
CA ARG A 269 8.18 6.15 -22.43
C ARG A 269 7.95 7.20 -21.36
N GLU A 270 6.76 7.79 -21.30
CA GLU A 270 6.37 8.75 -20.26
C GLU A 270 6.27 8.05 -18.91
N LEU A 271 5.66 6.86 -18.86
CA LEU A 271 5.58 6.05 -17.66
C LEU A 271 6.98 5.77 -17.09
N ALA A 272 7.93 5.28 -17.91
CA ALA A 272 9.28 4.99 -17.47
C ALA A 272 10.04 6.22 -16.92
N ARG A 273 9.68 7.44 -17.39
CA ARG A 273 10.29 8.69 -16.92
C ARG A 273 9.66 9.19 -15.62
N ASN A 274 8.35 8.98 -15.45
CA ASN A 274 7.55 9.68 -14.46
C ASN A 274 7.05 8.80 -13.32
N ILE A 275 7.18 7.47 -13.40
CA ILE A 275 6.63 6.55 -12.40
C ILE A 275 7.11 6.87 -10.98
N PHE A 276 8.36 7.29 -10.82
CA PHE A 276 8.96 7.65 -9.54
C PHE A 276 8.64 9.09 -9.08
N ASN A 277 7.85 9.86 -9.85
CA ASN A 277 7.31 11.15 -9.42
C ASN A 277 6.02 11.00 -8.58
N ASN A 278 5.53 9.79 -8.43
CA ASN A 278 4.50 9.44 -7.45
C ASN A 278 5.13 9.34 -6.05
N HIS A 279 4.31 9.33 -5.03
CA HIS A 279 4.79 9.52 -3.65
C HIS A 279 4.08 8.61 -2.68
N GLN A 280 4.72 8.28 -1.55
CA GLN A 280 4.10 7.54 -0.45
C GLN A 280 4.07 8.40 0.81
N VAL A 281 2.92 8.37 1.50
CA VAL A 281 2.65 9.10 2.73
C VAL A 281 2.02 8.15 3.76
N LEU A 282 2.02 8.53 5.04
CA LEU A 282 1.44 7.73 6.12
C LEU A 282 0.20 8.44 6.68
N ALA A 283 -0.99 7.90 6.39
CA ALA A 283 -2.25 8.38 6.95
C ALA A 283 -2.40 7.90 8.40
N TYR A 284 -2.86 8.80 9.28
CA TYR A 284 -3.01 8.49 10.71
C TYR A 284 -4.35 8.89 11.32
N ALA A 285 -5.10 9.78 10.68
CA ALA A 285 -6.43 10.18 11.11
C ALA A 285 -7.25 10.68 9.92
N TYR A 286 -8.55 10.81 10.10
CA TYR A 286 -9.41 11.46 9.13
C TYR A 286 -10.58 12.16 9.79
N GLN A 287 -11.19 13.07 9.06
CA GLN A 287 -12.48 13.68 9.34
C GLN A 287 -13.36 13.61 8.09
N MET A 288 -14.66 13.52 8.28
CA MET A 288 -15.63 13.53 7.17
C MET A 288 -16.81 14.41 7.61
N ASN A 289 -17.18 15.36 6.76
CA ASN A 289 -18.31 16.24 7.00
C ASN A 289 -19.63 15.65 6.48
N ALA A 290 -20.74 16.35 6.73
CA ALA A 290 -22.07 15.92 6.29
C ALA A 290 -22.24 15.90 4.75
N ALA A 291 -21.43 16.63 4.00
CA ALA A 291 -21.42 16.61 2.54
C ALA A 291 -20.62 15.43 1.96
N GLY A 292 -19.96 14.64 2.82
CA GLY A 292 -19.13 13.52 2.43
C GLY A 292 -17.72 13.94 2.03
N GLU A 293 -17.33 15.20 2.21
CA GLU A 293 -15.95 15.65 2.02
C GLU A 293 -15.06 15.06 3.12
N ILE A 294 -13.90 14.59 2.73
CA ILE A 294 -12.97 13.83 3.56
C ILE A 294 -11.68 14.65 3.71
N THR A 295 -11.21 14.78 4.94
CA THR A 295 -9.88 15.32 5.25
C THR A 295 -9.07 14.20 5.90
N ILE A 296 -7.98 13.75 5.26
CA ILE A 296 -7.10 12.69 5.75
C ILE A 296 -5.81 13.34 6.24
N ASN A 297 -5.51 13.22 7.52
CA ASN A 297 -4.25 13.69 8.10
C ASN A 297 -3.12 12.72 7.74
N ILE A 298 -2.00 13.26 7.23
CA ILE A 298 -0.88 12.48 6.75
C ILE A 298 0.47 12.97 7.30
N TYR A 299 1.38 12.04 7.50
CA TYR A 299 2.82 12.32 7.56
C TYR A 299 3.36 12.26 6.14
N ASP A 300 3.92 13.37 5.68
CA ASP A 300 4.61 13.46 4.39
C ASP A 300 6.13 13.56 4.63
N PRO A 301 6.93 12.56 4.19
CA PRO A 301 8.38 12.59 4.33
C PRO A 301 9.09 13.76 3.64
N ASN A 302 8.41 14.45 2.70
CA ASN A 302 8.93 15.66 2.07
C ASN A 302 8.73 16.93 2.93
N LEU A 303 7.87 16.84 3.96
CA LEU A 303 7.48 17.94 4.84
C LEU A 303 7.74 17.56 6.30
N PRO A 304 9.02 17.40 6.71
CA PRO A 304 9.38 16.93 8.03
C PRO A 304 8.86 17.86 9.13
N GLY A 305 8.25 17.27 10.16
CA GLY A 305 7.76 18.02 11.34
C GLY A 305 6.48 18.84 11.12
N CYS A 306 5.87 18.79 9.94
CA CYS A 306 4.62 19.49 9.67
C CYS A 306 3.42 18.60 10.06
N ASP A 307 2.62 19.04 11.04
CA ASP A 307 1.43 18.33 11.53
C ASP A 307 0.18 18.66 10.69
N ASP A 308 0.20 19.76 9.94
CA ASP A 308 -0.94 20.29 9.19
C ASP A 308 -0.85 19.94 7.69
N VAL A 309 -0.48 18.69 7.40
CA VAL A 309 -0.51 18.15 6.04
C VAL A 309 -1.70 17.22 5.91
N VAL A 310 -2.57 17.51 4.96
CA VAL A 310 -3.78 16.70 4.72
C VAL A 310 -4.01 16.42 3.25
N ILE A 311 -4.74 15.34 2.97
CA ILE A 311 -5.39 15.11 1.69
C ILE A 311 -6.86 15.49 1.87
N GLN A 312 -7.31 16.48 1.14
CA GLN A 312 -8.74 16.79 1.00
C GLN A 312 -9.29 16.02 -0.20
N ALA A 313 -10.39 15.31 -0.01
CA ALA A 313 -11.04 14.52 -1.06
C ALA A 313 -12.55 14.85 -1.09
N GLU A 314 -13.01 15.33 -2.23
CA GLU A 314 -14.38 15.77 -2.47
C GLU A 314 -15.12 14.74 -3.33
N PRO A 315 -16.34 14.30 -2.92
CA PRO A 315 -17.18 13.48 -3.77
C PRO A 315 -17.57 14.22 -5.05
N VAL A 316 -17.34 13.59 -6.20
CA VAL A 316 -17.70 14.14 -7.51
C VAL A 316 -18.49 13.11 -8.31
N ASN A 317 -19.47 13.58 -9.08
CA ASN A 317 -20.17 12.72 -10.04
C ASN A 317 -19.31 12.59 -11.30
N ILE A 318 -18.94 11.35 -11.64
CA ILE A 318 -18.10 11.01 -12.81
C ILE A 318 -18.86 10.25 -13.88
N GLY A 319 -20.19 10.24 -13.81
CA GLY A 319 -21.07 9.58 -14.77
C GLY A 319 -22.22 8.83 -14.12
N GLU A 320 -22.77 7.87 -14.84
CA GLU A 320 -23.87 7.03 -14.38
C GLU A 320 -23.41 5.58 -14.20
N GLN A 321 -24.00 4.89 -13.23
CA GLN A 321 -23.72 3.48 -13.01
C GLN A 321 -24.27 2.64 -14.18
N PRO A 322 -23.44 1.82 -14.82
CA PRO A 322 -23.91 0.94 -15.88
C PRO A 322 -24.87 -0.13 -15.31
N ASN A 323 -25.86 -0.51 -16.12
CA ASN A 323 -26.75 -1.66 -15.87
C ASN A 323 -27.78 -1.54 -14.74
N LEU A 324 -28.14 -0.33 -14.30
CA LEU A 324 -29.27 -0.13 -13.42
C LEU A 324 -30.53 0.28 -14.21
N SER A 325 -31.70 -0.20 -13.77
CA SER A 325 -33.01 0.16 -14.36
C SER A 325 -33.35 1.66 -14.16
N SER A 326 -32.71 2.31 -13.21
CA SER A 326 -32.76 3.76 -13.01
C SER A 326 -31.35 4.32 -12.96
N PRO A 327 -31.05 5.43 -13.65
CA PRO A 327 -29.73 6.06 -13.59
C PRO A 327 -29.37 6.44 -12.17
N GLN A 328 -28.24 5.90 -11.68
CA GLN A 328 -27.68 6.29 -10.39
C GLN A 328 -26.33 6.98 -10.64
N PRO A 329 -26.00 8.05 -9.91
CA PRO A 329 -24.73 8.73 -10.08
C PRO A 329 -23.58 7.78 -9.73
N LEU A 330 -22.57 7.77 -10.57
CA LEU A 330 -21.30 7.12 -10.30
C LEU A 330 -20.38 8.12 -9.58
N MET A 331 -20.10 7.85 -8.34
CA MET A 331 -19.29 8.76 -7.51
C MET A 331 -17.80 8.40 -7.56
N GLY A 332 -16.96 9.42 -7.69
CA GLY A 332 -15.53 9.39 -7.53
C GLY A 332 -15.08 10.33 -6.40
N LEU A 333 -13.77 10.38 -6.12
CA LEU A 333 -13.15 11.35 -5.21
C LEU A 333 -12.14 12.20 -5.98
N LYS A 334 -12.36 13.52 -6.00
CA LYS A 334 -11.38 14.49 -6.49
C LYS A 334 -10.52 14.94 -5.32
N CYS A 335 -9.20 14.85 -5.47
CA CYS A 335 -8.29 14.99 -4.35
C CYS A 335 -7.27 16.11 -4.55
N ILE A 336 -6.88 16.75 -3.44
CA ILE A 336 -5.81 17.73 -3.37
C ILE A 336 -5.05 17.54 -2.06
N GLN A 337 -3.74 17.71 -2.09
CA GLN A 337 -2.93 17.81 -0.88
C GLN A 337 -2.88 19.27 -0.45
N LEU A 338 -3.14 19.54 0.82
CA LEU A 338 -3.02 20.85 1.46
C LEU A 338 -1.89 20.82 2.49
N VAL A 339 -1.25 21.96 2.67
CA VAL A 339 -0.25 22.21 3.71
C VAL A 339 -0.67 23.50 4.41
N GLU A 340 -0.86 23.45 5.74
CA GLU A 340 -1.32 24.61 6.53
C GLU A 340 -2.60 25.25 5.97
N GLY A 341 -3.49 24.45 5.40
CA GLY A 341 -4.74 24.88 4.79
C GLY A 341 -4.63 25.37 3.35
N GLU A 342 -3.42 25.56 2.82
CA GLU A 342 -3.21 26.06 1.46
C GLU A 342 -2.98 24.94 0.45
N PRO A 343 -3.49 25.07 -0.79
CA PRO A 343 -3.28 24.10 -1.85
C PRO A 343 -1.79 23.90 -2.15
N TYR A 344 -1.31 22.67 -1.95
CA TYR A 344 0.08 22.30 -2.18
C TYR A 344 0.26 21.56 -3.52
N ARG A 345 -0.52 20.49 -3.73
CA ARG A 345 -0.40 19.68 -4.94
C ARG A 345 -1.69 18.95 -5.28
N PRO A 346 -2.15 18.97 -6.55
CA PRO A 346 -3.26 18.15 -7.00
C PRO A 346 -2.87 16.67 -6.92
N VAL A 347 -3.83 15.83 -6.49
CA VAL A 347 -3.70 14.39 -6.35
C VAL A 347 -4.70 13.74 -7.29
N ARG A 348 -4.24 12.97 -8.27
CA ARG A 348 -5.11 12.26 -9.21
C ARG A 348 -5.88 11.13 -8.56
N GLY A 349 -5.27 10.52 -7.54
CA GLY A 349 -5.85 9.46 -6.74
C GLY A 349 -4.82 8.89 -5.76
N PHE A 350 -5.29 8.02 -4.87
CA PHE A 350 -4.44 7.30 -3.92
C PHE A 350 -5.01 5.91 -3.62
N PHE A 351 -4.14 5.02 -3.19
CA PHE A 351 -4.51 3.66 -2.78
C PHE A 351 -3.65 3.17 -1.61
N ILE A 352 -4.13 2.12 -0.94
CA ILE A 352 -3.41 1.48 0.15
C ILE A 352 -2.16 0.79 -0.41
N THR A 353 -0.99 1.11 0.16
CA THR A 353 0.22 0.30 0.00
C THR A 353 0.19 -0.81 1.04
N PRO A 354 0.12 -2.09 0.65
CA PRO A 354 0.21 -3.19 1.59
C PRO A 354 1.57 -3.17 2.30
N TYR A 355 1.53 -3.08 3.62
CA TYR A 355 2.73 -3.12 4.44
C TYR A 355 2.49 -3.91 5.70
N THR A 356 3.41 -4.79 6.02
CA THR A 356 3.42 -5.51 7.29
C THR A 356 4.50 -4.93 8.18
N PRO A 357 4.13 -4.32 9.31
CA PRO A 357 5.10 -3.77 10.24
C PRO A 357 6.09 -4.81 10.74
N VAL A 358 7.32 -4.39 10.96
CA VAL A 358 8.37 -5.23 11.52
C VAL A 358 9.01 -4.57 12.73
N ARG A 359 9.61 -5.37 13.60
CA ARG A 359 10.33 -4.84 14.76
C ARG A 359 11.53 -4.01 14.32
N PRO A 360 11.61 -2.72 14.71
CA PRO A 360 12.77 -1.89 14.41
C PRO A 360 14.05 -2.49 14.98
N PRO A 361 15.18 -2.40 14.27
CA PRO A 361 16.46 -2.90 14.77
C PRO A 361 16.87 -2.20 16.08
N LYS A 362 17.60 -2.91 16.95
CA LYS A 362 18.15 -2.29 18.16
C LYS A 362 19.15 -1.19 17.78
N GLY A 363 19.03 -0.02 18.39
CA GLY A 363 19.97 1.10 18.20
C GLY A 363 19.77 1.89 16.89
N ILE A 364 18.56 1.93 16.38
CA ILE A 364 18.06 2.93 15.44
C ILE A 364 17.31 3.95 16.24
#